data_14a20d4f80d320594ec8653eb5f03a09
#
_entry.id   14a20d4f80d320594ec8653eb5f03a09
#
_cell.length_a   1.000
_cell.length_b   1.000
_cell.length_c   1.000
_cell.angle_alpha   90.00
_cell.angle_beta   90.00
_cell.angle_gamma   90.00
#
_symmetry.space_group_name_H-M   'P 1'
#
loop_
_entity.id
_entity.type
_entity.pdbx_description
1 polymer ?
#
loop_
_entity_poly.entity_id
_entity_poly.type
_entity_poly.pdbx_seq_one_letter_code
_entity_poly.pdbx_strand_id
1 'polypeptide(L)'
;NADTIIFGRITYQLMENHWTTIVKNPTGNKSMDEFALVLDNISKIVFSRTLENVDWRNTSLKKDIVKEEILALKQQAGKNILVGSPSLIVALAQLDIIDEYQLCVHPVILGDGLTLFKNIRDKINLKLLNTKVFDCGVIGVHYEVNRG
;
A
#
# COMPACT_ATOMS: atom_id res chain seq x y z
N ASN A 1 11.09 -3.08 3.33
CA ASN A 1 12.17 -2.29 2.75
C ASN A 1 11.66 -1.58 1.48
N ALA A 2 11.01 -0.41 1.65
CA ALA A 2 10.43 0.39 0.59
C ALA A 2 10.87 1.85 0.72
N ASP A 3 10.84 2.60 -0.38
CA ASP A 3 11.14 4.03 -0.42
C ASP A 3 9.99 4.88 -0.99
N THR A 4 8.98 4.22 -1.53
CA THR A 4 7.83 4.88 -2.13
C THR A 4 6.55 4.16 -1.73
N ILE A 5 5.48 4.94 -1.43
CA ILE A 5 4.13 4.41 -1.19
C ILE A 5 3.15 5.06 -2.16
N ILE A 6 2.27 4.26 -2.73
CA ILE A 6 1.17 4.73 -3.59
C ILE A 6 -0.15 4.61 -2.85
N PHE A 7 -0.90 5.70 -2.82
CA PHE A 7 -2.21 5.81 -2.19
C PHE A 7 -3.30 6.25 -3.18
N GLY A 8 -4.52 5.75 -2.99
CA GLY A 8 -5.73 6.41 -3.45
C GLY A 8 -6.18 7.47 -2.45
N ARG A 9 -7.09 8.35 -2.87
CA ARG A 9 -7.55 9.50 -2.08
C ARG A 9 -7.98 9.16 -0.65
N ILE A 10 -8.87 8.20 -0.50
CA ILE A 10 -9.46 7.87 0.82
C ILE A 10 -8.38 7.36 1.78
N THR A 11 -7.54 6.42 1.32
CA THR A 11 -6.45 5.89 2.13
C THR A 11 -5.43 6.99 2.46
N TYR A 12 -5.09 7.85 1.50
CA TYR A 12 -4.21 8.99 1.74
C TYR A 12 -4.73 9.89 2.86
N GLN A 13 -5.99 10.32 2.77
CA GLN A 13 -6.59 11.22 3.78
C GLN A 13 -6.64 10.60 5.17
N LEU A 14 -6.95 9.30 5.27
CA LEU A 14 -6.93 8.58 6.55
C LEU A 14 -5.52 8.50 7.13
N MET A 15 -4.54 8.14 6.31
CA MET A 15 -3.14 7.99 6.72
C MET A 15 -2.52 9.34 7.09
N GLU A 16 -2.74 10.38 6.27
CA GLU A 16 -2.26 11.73 6.53
C GLU A 16 -2.78 12.23 7.88
N ASN A 17 -4.09 12.21 8.08
CA ASN A 17 -4.72 12.70 9.31
C ASN A 17 -4.18 12.00 10.56
N HIS A 18 -4.06 10.69 10.52
CA HIS A 18 -3.60 9.90 11.67
C HIS A 18 -2.10 10.10 11.94
N TRP A 19 -1.25 9.87 10.94
CA TRP A 19 0.19 9.81 11.14
C TRP A 19 0.85 11.17 11.31
N THR A 20 0.37 12.21 10.63
CA THR A 20 0.88 13.58 10.86
C THR A 20 0.56 14.08 12.26
N THR A 21 -0.57 13.64 12.85
CA THR A 21 -0.91 13.93 14.24
C THR A 21 0.08 13.30 15.21
N ILE A 22 0.48 12.05 14.97
CA ILE A 22 1.47 11.35 15.80
C ILE A 22 2.85 11.99 15.67
N VAL A 23 3.26 12.40 14.46
CA VAL A 23 4.52 13.13 14.27
C VAL A 23 4.57 14.42 15.09
N LYS A 24 3.44 15.16 15.13
CA LYS A 24 3.34 16.40 15.90
C LYS A 24 3.22 16.19 17.41
N ASN A 25 2.56 15.10 17.83
CA ASN A 25 2.27 14.76 19.21
C ASN A 25 2.59 13.26 19.42
N PRO A 26 3.86 12.90 19.70
CA PRO A 26 4.27 11.53 19.89
C PRO A 26 3.46 10.82 20.98
N THR A 27 3.14 9.56 20.74
CA THR A 27 2.30 8.74 21.64
C THR A 27 3.05 8.21 22.86
N GLY A 28 4.38 8.21 22.83
CA GLY A 28 5.26 7.55 23.80
C GLY A 28 5.46 6.05 23.51
N ASN A 29 4.75 5.49 22.54
CA ASN A 29 5.03 4.15 22.03
C ASN A 29 6.10 4.24 20.95
N LYS A 30 7.31 3.79 21.27
CA LYS A 30 8.49 3.92 20.41
C LYS A 30 8.26 3.39 18.99
N SER A 31 7.68 2.20 18.85
CA SER A 31 7.46 1.59 17.53
C SER A 31 6.48 2.40 16.69
N MET A 32 5.43 2.95 17.31
CA MET A 32 4.42 3.76 16.62
C MET A 32 5.01 5.12 16.21
N ASP A 33 5.74 5.74 17.08
CA ASP A 33 6.36 7.06 16.84
C ASP A 33 7.46 6.96 15.76
N GLU A 34 8.30 5.92 15.79
CA GLU A 34 9.29 5.63 14.74
C GLU A 34 8.62 5.34 13.39
N PHE A 35 7.53 4.58 13.38
CA PHE A 35 6.79 4.29 12.16
C PHE A 35 6.15 5.55 11.55
N ALA A 36 5.62 6.44 12.38
CA ALA A 36 5.10 7.73 11.95
C ALA A 36 6.18 8.57 11.24
N LEU A 37 7.40 8.61 11.78
CA LEU A 37 8.53 9.31 11.17
C LEU A 37 8.97 8.67 9.83
N VAL A 38 8.95 7.33 9.74
CA VAL A 38 9.22 6.63 8.48
C VAL A 38 8.21 7.01 7.42
N LEU A 39 6.91 7.00 7.75
CA LEU A 39 5.84 7.39 6.83
C LEU A 39 5.92 8.86 6.44
N ASP A 40 6.29 9.73 7.35
CA ASP A 40 6.46 11.16 7.06
C ASP A 40 7.59 11.41 6.05
N ASN A 41 8.67 10.64 6.15
CA ASN A 41 9.87 10.82 5.31
C ASN A 41 9.82 10.09 3.96
N ILE A 42 9.09 8.98 3.85
CA ILE A 42 9.01 8.19 2.62
C ILE A 42 8.35 8.99 1.49
N SER A 43 8.72 8.72 0.24
CA SER A 43 8.06 9.30 -0.93
C SER A 43 6.63 8.76 -1.06
N LYS A 44 5.67 9.64 -1.33
CA LYS A 44 4.27 9.29 -1.49
C LYS A 44 3.74 9.76 -2.83
N ILE A 45 2.98 8.90 -3.52
CA ILE A 45 2.26 9.25 -4.74
C ILE A 45 0.78 9.01 -4.48
N VAL A 46 -0.04 10.04 -4.69
CA VAL A 46 -1.49 9.94 -4.51
C VAL A 46 -2.17 10.00 -5.86
N PHE A 47 -3.00 9.01 -6.16
CA PHE A 47 -3.85 9.02 -7.35
C PHE A 47 -5.26 9.51 -6.98
N SER A 48 -5.65 10.66 -7.54
CA SER A 48 -6.98 11.22 -7.33
C SER A 48 -7.36 12.20 -8.44
N ARG A 49 -8.60 12.08 -8.91
CA ARG A 49 -9.19 13.05 -9.86
C ARG A 49 -9.91 14.20 -9.17
N THR A 50 -10.12 14.10 -7.85
CA THR A 50 -10.94 15.04 -7.08
C THR A 50 -10.16 15.85 -6.05
N LEU A 51 -8.96 15.40 -5.65
CA LEU A 51 -8.07 16.21 -4.83
C LEU A 51 -7.41 17.28 -5.69
N GLU A 52 -7.33 18.47 -5.15
CA GLU A 52 -6.62 19.61 -5.76
C GLU A 52 -5.22 19.77 -5.17
N ASN A 53 -5.06 19.45 -3.88
CA ASN A 53 -3.80 19.61 -3.14
C ASN A 53 -3.51 18.40 -2.25
N VAL A 54 -2.24 18.22 -1.92
CA VAL A 54 -1.72 17.27 -0.94
C VAL A 54 -0.72 17.99 -0.05
N ASP A 55 -0.94 17.94 1.26
CA ASP A 55 -0.16 18.73 2.23
C ASP A 55 0.86 17.88 3.01
N TRP A 56 0.75 16.56 2.97
CA TRP A 56 1.73 15.71 3.61
C TRP A 56 3.07 15.78 2.87
N ARG A 57 4.15 15.99 3.62
CA ARG A 57 5.49 16.15 3.02
C ARG A 57 5.88 14.96 2.14
N ASN A 58 6.72 15.20 1.16
CA ASN A 58 7.20 14.21 0.18
C ASN A 58 6.04 13.50 -0.57
N THR A 59 4.95 14.23 -0.82
CA THR A 59 3.80 13.70 -1.53
C THR A 59 3.63 14.39 -2.87
N SER A 60 3.39 13.61 -3.91
CA SER A 60 3.00 14.10 -5.24
C SER A 60 1.59 13.62 -5.59
N LEU A 61 0.81 14.49 -6.24
CA LEU A 61 -0.54 14.20 -6.70
C LEU A 61 -0.53 13.88 -8.21
N LYS A 62 -1.15 12.78 -8.59
CA LYS A 62 -1.39 12.38 -9.99
C LYS A 62 -2.88 12.11 -10.19
N LYS A 63 -3.38 12.42 -11.40
CA LYS A 63 -4.81 12.23 -11.71
C LYS A 63 -5.13 10.81 -12.13
N ASP A 64 -4.34 10.25 -13.01
CA ASP A 64 -4.60 8.97 -13.65
C ASP A 64 -3.43 7.99 -13.46
N ILE A 65 -3.77 6.71 -13.43
CA ILE A 65 -2.78 5.63 -13.43
C ILE A 65 -2.37 5.37 -14.88
N VAL A 66 -1.14 5.72 -15.21
CA VAL A 66 -0.54 5.44 -16.53
C VAL A 66 0.45 4.30 -16.34
N LYS A 67 0.24 3.18 -17.04
CA LYS A 67 1.05 1.96 -16.90
C LYS A 67 2.53 2.23 -17.13
N GLU A 68 2.84 2.96 -18.18
CA GLU A 68 4.21 3.31 -18.59
C GLU A 68 4.94 4.13 -17.51
N GLU A 69 4.24 5.05 -16.84
CA GLU A 69 4.81 5.84 -15.75
C GLU A 69 5.13 4.98 -14.52
N ILE A 70 4.25 4.03 -14.17
CA ILE A 70 4.50 3.10 -13.05
C ILE A 70 5.66 2.17 -13.40
N LEU A 71 5.73 1.66 -14.62
CA LEU A 71 6.85 0.82 -15.06
C LEU A 71 8.17 1.60 -15.05
N ALA A 72 8.17 2.85 -15.50
CA ALA A 72 9.34 3.72 -15.43
C ALA A 72 9.77 3.98 -13.98
N LEU A 73 8.82 4.18 -13.07
CA LEU A 73 9.09 4.32 -11.63
C LEU A 73 9.73 3.05 -11.05
N LYS A 74 9.24 1.86 -11.43
CA LYS A 74 9.81 0.57 -11.01
C LYS A 74 11.24 0.34 -11.50
N GLN A 75 11.65 0.95 -12.61
CA GLN A 75 13.00 0.83 -13.18
C GLN A 75 14.00 1.80 -12.56
N GLN A 76 13.55 2.79 -11.79
CA GLN A 76 14.45 3.70 -11.11
C GLN A 76 15.26 2.97 -10.03
N ALA A 77 16.51 3.40 -9.84
CA ALA A 77 17.33 2.91 -8.74
C ALA A 77 16.65 3.26 -7.40
N GLY A 78 16.40 2.25 -6.58
CA GLY A 78 15.70 2.44 -5.33
C GLY A 78 15.33 1.11 -4.67
N LYS A 79 14.28 1.16 -3.84
CA LYS A 79 13.73 0.01 -3.12
C LYS A 79 12.36 -0.35 -3.68
N ASN A 80 11.58 -1.10 -2.89
CA ASN A 80 10.23 -1.49 -3.28
C ASN A 80 9.26 -0.30 -3.23
N ILE A 81 8.26 -0.36 -4.10
CA ILE A 81 7.10 0.52 -4.10
C ILE A 81 5.95 -0.21 -3.43
N LEU A 82 5.38 0.36 -2.37
CA LEU A 82 4.23 -0.19 -1.67
C LEU A 82 2.93 0.38 -2.22
N VAL A 83 1.89 -0.43 -2.25
CA VAL A 83 0.52 -0.03 -2.57
C VAL A 83 -0.40 -0.46 -1.44
N GLY A 84 -1.01 0.50 -0.75
CA GLY A 84 -1.85 0.24 0.43
C GLY A 84 -3.35 0.45 0.21
N SER A 85 -3.78 0.87 -0.97
CA SER A 85 -5.19 1.21 -1.26
C SER A 85 -5.88 0.10 -2.05
N PRO A 86 -6.99 -0.48 -1.56
CA PRO A 86 -7.68 -1.60 -2.21
C PRO A 86 -8.05 -1.32 -3.68
N SER A 87 -8.59 -0.14 -3.99
CA SER A 87 -8.94 0.23 -5.37
C SER A 87 -7.74 0.31 -6.30
N LEU A 88 -6.59 0.78 -5.80
CA LEU A 88 -5.35 0.83 -6.58
C LEU A 88 -4.75 -0.57 -6.75
N ILE A 89 -4.80 -1.41 -5.72
CA ILE A 89 -4.36 -2.81 -5.82
C ILE A 89 -5.09 -3.50 -6.96
N VAL A 90 -6.40 -3.37 -7.04
CA VAL A 90 -7.21 -3.93 -8.12
C VAL A 90 -6.82 -3.36 -9.48
N ALA A 91 -6.70 -2.04 -9.59
CA ALA A 91 -6.33 -1.39 -10.85
C ALA A 91 -4.94 -1.80 -11.35
N LEU A 92 -3.96 -1.84 -10.46
CA LEU A 92 -2.58 -2.25 -10.79
C LEU A 92 -2.46 -3.76 -11.06
N ALA A 93 -3.26 -4.59 -10.37
CA ALA A 93 -3.34 -6.02 -10.65
C ALA A 93 -3.89 -6.30 -12.06
N GLN A 94 -4.94 -5.58 -12.50
CA GLN A 94 -5.49 -5.68 -13.85
C GLN A 94 -4.53 -5.23 -14.94
N LEU A 95 -3.58 -4.36 -14.61
CA LEU A 95 -2.50 -3.93 -15.51
C LEU A 95 -1.29 -4.88 -15.51
N ASP A 96 -1.33 -5.93 -14.68
CA ASP A 96 -0.22 -6.88 -14.46
C ASP A 96 1.11 -6.19 -14.09
N ILE A 97 1.03 -5.25 -13.12
CA ILE A 97 2.20 -4.47 -12.67
C ILE A 97 2.63 -4.83 -11.24
N ILE A 98 1.79 -5.51 -10.47
CA ILE A 98 2.12 -5.94 -9.12
C ILE A 98 3.01 -7.18 -9.20
N ASP A 99 4.12 -7.17 -8.48
CA ASP A 99 5.04 -8.31 -8.44
C ASP A 99 4.78 -9.22 -7.24
N GLU A 100 4.44 -8.63 -6.09
CA GLU A 100 4.28 -9.35 -4.84
C GLU A 100 3.05 -8.89 -4.05
N TYR A 101 2.45 -9.82 -3.33
CA TYR A 101 1.33 -9.56 -2.42
C TYR A 101 1.73 -9.95 -1.01
N GLN A 102 1.60 -8.99 -0.08
CA GLN A 102 1.74 -9.22 1.34
C GLN A 102 0.38 -9.05 2.00
N LEU A 103 -0.18 -10.11 2.54
CA LEU A 103 -1.51 -10.14 3.13
C LEU A 103 -1.43 -10.57 4.60
N CYS A 104 -2.31 -10.02 5.41
CA CYS A 104 -2.48 -10.41 6.80
C CYS A 104 -3.85 -11.05 6.98
N VAL A 105 -3.87 -12.29 7.48
CA VAL A 105 -5.08 -13.01 7.85
C VAL A 105 -5.26 -12.91 9.35
N HIS A 106 -6.31 -12.21 9.75
CA HIS A 106 -6.64 -12.01 11.17
C HIS A 106 -7.52 -13.15 11.69
N PRO A 107 -7.38 -13.59 12.94
CA PRO A 107 -8.15 -14.67 13.55
C PRO A 107 -9.53 -14.17 14.00
N VAL A 108 -10.32 -13.63 13.07
CA VAL A 108 -11.68 -13.12 13.31
C VAL A 108 -12.63 -13.54 12.19
N ILE A 109 -13.88 -13.77 12.54
CA ILE A 109 -14.96 -14.02 11.60
C ILE A 109 -15.87 -12.79 11.62
N LEU A 110 -15.90 -12.03 10.51
CA LEU A 110 -16.70 -10.81 10.41
C LEU A 110 -18.11 -11.06 9.87
N GLY A 111 -18.32 -12.18 9.18
CA GLY A 111 -19.58 -12.47 8.50
C GLY A 111 -19.76 -11.72 7.19
N ASP A 112 -19.54 -10.41 7.18
CA ASP A 112 -19.61 -9.53 6.00
C ASP A 112 -18.48 -8.49 6.04
N GLY A 113 -18.17 -7.87 4.90
CA GLY A 113 -17.10 -6.89 4.80
C GLY A 113 -16.76 -6.43 3.39
N LEU A 114 -15.76 -5.57 3.29
CA LEU A 114 -15.24 -5.09 2.00
C LEU A 114 -14.33 -6.15 1.37
N THR A 115 -14.63 -6.54 0.14
CA THR A 115 -13.81 -7.47 -0.63
C THR A 115 -12.54 -6.78 -1.11
N LEU A 116 -11.38 -7.34 -0.79
CA LEU A 116 -10.09 -6.80 -1.20
C LEU A 116 -9.89 -6.90 -2.71
N PHE A 117 -10.12 -8.08 -3.30
CA PHE A 117 -9.95 -8.33 -4.73
C PHE A 117 -11.31 -8.36 -5.44
N LYS A 118 -11.88 -7.18 -5.62
CA LYS A 118 -13.17 -7.01 -6.29
C LYS A 118 -12.96 -6.76 -7.78
N ASN A 119 -13.75 -7.45 -8.63
CA ASN A 119 -13.76 -7.24 -10.09
C ASN A 119 -12.41 -7.55 -10.79
N ILE A 120 -11.60 -8.46 -10.28
CA ILE A 120 -10.46 -9.00 -11.01
C ILE A 120 -11.01 -9.85 -12.17
N ARG A 121 -10.61 -9.53 -13.39
CA ARG A 121 -11.12 -10.19 -14.60
C ARG A 121 -10.49 -11.56 -14.83
N ASP A 122 -9.17 -11.61 -14.73
CA ASP A 122 -8.39 -12.80 -15.03
C ASP A 122 -7.79 -13.38 -13.75
N LYS A 123 -7.69 -14.71 -13.70
CA LYS A 123 -7.05 -15.41 -12.60
C LYS A 123 -5.57 -15.02 -12.50
N ILE A 124 -5.13 -14.61 -11.33
CA ILE A 124 -3.73 -14.34 -11.02
C ILE A 124 -3.18 -15.53 -10.22
N ASN A 125 -2.21 -16.23 -10.78
CA ASN A 125 -1.52 -17.30 -10.07
C ASN A 125 -0.42 -16.73 -9.19
N LEU A 126 -0.36 -17.21 -7.95
CA LEU A 126 0.62 -16.75 -6.97
C LEU A 126 1.47 -17.94 -6.51
N LYS A 127 2.73 -17.68 -6.21
CA LYS A 127 3.65 -18.61 -5.58
C LYS A 127 4.00 -18.12 -4.19
N LEU A 128 3.82 -18.96 -3.19
CA LEU A 128 4.17 -18.63 -1.81
C LEU A 128 5.69 -18.47 -1.66
N LEU A 129 6.10 -17.32 -1.13
CA LEU A 129 7.49 -17.04 -0.77
C LEU A 129 7.75 -17.28 0.71
N ASN A 130 6.88 -16.78 1.58
CA ASN A 130 7.07 -16.85 3.03
C ASN A 130 5.74 -16.71 3.77
N THR A 131 5.73 -17.25 5.01
CA THR A 131 4.66 -17.03 5.98
C THR A 131 5.27 -16.59 7.32
N LYS A 132 4.55 -15.74 8.05
CA LYS A 132 4.93 -15.34 9.39
C LYS A 132 3.71 -15.43 10.31
N VAL A 133 3.85 -16.17 11.39
CA VAL A 133 2.86 -16.23 12.47
C VAL A 133 3.25 -15.21 13.52
N PHE A 134 2.29 -14.38 13.94
CA PHE A 134 2.46 -13.40 15.01
C PHE A 134 1.83 -13.93 16.30
N ASP A 135 2.35 -13.51 17.44
CA ASP A 135 1.87 -13.96 18.76
C ASP A 135 0.39 -13.65 19.00
N CYS A 136 -0.15 -12.62 18.34
CA CYS A 136 -1.57 -12.27 18.39
C CYS A 136 -2.47 -13.18 17.51
N GLY A 137 -1.91 -14.21 16.85
CA GLY A 137 -2.64 -15.13 15.98
C GLY A 137 -2.81 -14.68 14.54
N VAL A 138 -2.33 -13.49 14.18
CA VAL A 138 -2.32 -13.03 12.78
C VAL A 138 -1.30 -13.85 11.97
N ILE A 139 -1.67 -14.22 10.75
CA ILE A 139 -0.77 -14.88 9.81
C ILE A 139 -0.46 -13.90 8.66
N GLY A 140 0.80 -13.51 8.53
CA GLY A 140 1.31 -12.82 7.36
C GLY A 140 1.66 -13.83 6.28
N VAL A 141 1.18 -13.59 5.06
CA VAL A 141 1.52 -14.41 3.88
C VAL A 141 2.13 -13.51 2.82
N HIS A 142 3.21 -14.00 2.20
CA HIS A 142 3.95 -13.27 1.18
C HIS A 142 4.00 -14.12 -0.09
N TYR A 143 3.45 -13.60 -1.16
CA TYR A 143 3.37 -14.25 -2.46
C TYR A 143 4.06 -13.43 -3.53
N GLU A 144 4.66 -14.08 -4.52
CA GLU A 144 5.02 -13.49 -5.80
C GLU A 144 4.00 -13.84 -6.89
N VAL A 145 3.83 -12.98 -7.87
CA VAL A 145 3.00 -13.26 -9.04
C VAL A 145 3.73 -14.25 -9.94
N ASN A 146 3.07 -15.37 -10.22
CA ASN A 146 3.60 -16.39 -11.14
C ASN A 146 3.12 -16.07 -12.56
N ARG A 147 4.00 -15.50 -13.37
CA ARG A 147 3.70 -15.14 -14.77
C ARG A 147 3.97 -16.26 -15.78
N GLY A 148 4.19 -17.47 -15.31
CA GLY A 148 4.44 -18.64 -16.15
C GLY A 148 5.90 -19.02 -16.28
#